data_0474b2e9086d298524401e9019a236bc
#
_entry.id   0474b2e9086d298524401e9019a236bc
#
_cell.length_a   1.000
_cell.length_b   1.000
_cell.length_c   1.000
_cell.angle_alpha   90.00
_cell.angle_beta   90.00
_cell.angle_gamma   90.00
#
_symmetry.space_group_name_H-M   'P 1'
#
loop_
_entity.id
_entity.type
_entity.pdbx_description
1 polymer ?
#
loop_
_entity_poly.entity_id
_entity_poly.type
_entity_poly.pdbx_seq_one_letter_code
_entity_poly.pdbx_strand_id
1 'polypeptide(L)'
;ESAEREADFLRSIGCDVRFHDRPQGVEILGENAVTGVRIRGREEAVEAVFLLRPAVAPAALLPGLAMENGSVTVDRAMATNLPGVFAAGDCTGGPYQAAKAVGEGLIAGQSAARWADQHP
;
A
#
# COMPACT_ATOMS: atom_id res chain seq x y z
N GLU A 1 6.26 1.03 12.98
CA GLU A 1 5.68 -0.34 13.26
C GLU A 1 5.67 -1.26 12.03
N SER A 2 5.20 -0.84 10.85
CA SER A 2 5.15 -1.71 9.66
C SER A 2 6.55 -2.01 9.12
N ALA A 3 7.37 -0.98 8.93
CA ALA A 3 8.72 -1.13 8.36
C ALA A 3 9.68 -1.93 9.24
N GLU A 4 9.58 -1.79 10.55
CA GLU A 4 10.37 -2.57 11.52
C GLU A 4 10.00 -4.05 11.46
N ARG A 5 8.70 -4.37 11.37
CA ARG A 5 8.21 -5.76 11.24
C ARG A 5 8.71 -6.41 9.95
N GLU A 6 8.71 -5.68 8.84
CA GLU A 6 9.27 -6.18 7.58
C GLU A 6 10.78 -6.41 7.67
N ALA A 7 11.52 -5.50 8.32
CA ALA A 7 12.94 -5.67 8.57
C ALA A 7 13.22 -6.90 9.45
N ASP A 8 12.43 -7.13 10.49
CA ASP A 8 12.56 -8.29 11.37
C ASP A 8 12.21 -9.60 10.66
N PHE A 9 11.20 -9.59 9.79
CA PHE A 9 10.89 -10.75 8.96
C PHE A 9 12.08 -11.10 8.03
N LEU A 10 12.65 -10.12 7.32
CA LEU A 10 13.79 -10.35 6.45
C LEU A 10 15.00 -10.87 7.21
N ARG A 11 15.27 -10.34 8.41
CA ARG A 11 16.34 -10.87 9.30
C ARG A 11 16.07 -12.32 9.69
N SER A 12 14.81 -12.68 9.97
CA SER A 12 14.42 -14.03 10.38
C SER A 12 14.69 -15.10 9.32
N ILE A 13 14.70 -14.70 8.04
CA ILE A 13 15.01 -15.59 6.91
C ILE A 13 16.48 -15.50 6.45
N GLY A 14 17.34 -14.83 7.23
CA GLY A 14 18.79 -14.82 7.03
C GLY A 14 19.34 -13.65 6.24
N CYS A 15 18.54 -12.61 5.97
CA CYS A 15 19.03 -11.39 5.31
C CYS A 15 19.79 -10.49 6.29
N ASP A 16 20.89 -9.88 5.83
CA ASP A 16 21.55 -8.77 6.54
C ASP A 16 20.78 -7.48 6.23
N VAL A 17 20.02 -6.97 7.20
CA VAL A 17 19.11 -5.84 7.01
C VAL A 17 19.57 -4.63 7.78
N ARG A 18 19.87 -3.55 7.06
CA ARG A 18 20.12 -2.22 7.60
C ARG A 18 18.83 -1.40 7.52
N PHE A 19 18.35 -0.95 8.66
CA PHE A 19 17.13 -0.16 8.74
C PHE A 19 17.46 1.32 8.96
N HIS A 20 16.87 2.17 8.13
CA HIS A 20 17.00 3.63 8.22
C HIS A 20 15.62 4.26 8.39
N ASP A 21 15.34 4.86 9.54
CA ASP A 21 14.10 5.59 9.74
C ASP A 21 14.19 6.96 9.10
N ARG A 22 13.27 7.24 8.16
CA ARG A 22 13.09 8.52 7.45
C ARG A 22 14.40 9.15 6.96
N PRO A 23 15.22 8.41 6.20
CA PRO A 23 16.47 8.95 5.69
C PRO A 23 16.19 10.05 4.68
N GLN A 24 17.04 11.10 4.69
CA GLN A 24 17.02 12.16 3.69
C GLN A 24 18.16 11.97 2.70
N GLY A 25 17.96 12.44 1.45
CA GLY A 25 19.00 12.39 0.43
C GLY A 25 19.39 10.95 0.07
N VAL A 26 18.36 10.13 -0.19
CA VAL A 26 18.54 8.73 -0.60
C VAL A 26 18.69 8.66 -2.11
N GLU A 27 19.75 8.05 -2.59
CA GLU A 27 19.99 7.73 -4.00
C GLU A 27 20.29 6.24 -4.11
N ILE A 28 19.57 5.55 -5.00
CA ILE A 28 19.80 4.12 -5.29
C ILE A 28 20.85 4.05 -6.39
N LEU A 29 21.88 3.24 -6.17
CA LEU A 29 23.02 3.09 -7.09
C LEU A 29 22.89 1.78 -7.88
N GLY A 30 23.31 1.84 -9.16
CA GLY A 30 23.30 0.74 -10.10
C GLY A 30 22.51 1.07 -11.36
N GLU A 31 22.90 0.51 -12.51
CA GLU A 31 22.22 0.74 -13.80
C GLU A 31 21.18 -0.36 -14.10
N ASN A 32 21.59 -1.61 -14.09
CA ASN A 32 20.73 -2.76 -14.42
C ASN A 32 20.28 -3.55 -13.19
N ALA A 33 20.97 -3.36 -12.08
CA ALA A 33 20.65 -3.95 -10.78
C ALA A 33 21.10 -2.99 -9.68
N VAL A 34 20.49 -3.12 -8.50
CA VAL A 34 20.92 -2.38 -7.31
C VAL A 34 22.31 -2.87 -6.91
N THR A 35 23.24 -1.95 -6.76
CA THR A 35 24.60 -2.23 -6.26
C THR A 35 24.89 -1.56 -4.92
N GLY A 36 24.08 -0.58 -4.57
CA GLY A 36 24.26 0.17 -3.33
C GLY A 36 23.19 1.22 -3.13
N VAL A 37 23.31 1.92 -2.03
CA VAL A 37 22.52 3.10 -1.70
C VAL A 37 23.42 4.19 -1.17
N ARG A 38 23.18 5.43 -1.57
CA ARG A 38 23.84 6.62 -0.99
C ARG A 38 22.86 7.34 -0.09
N ILE A 39 23.19 7.49 1.19
CA ILE A 39 22.38 8.17 2.18
C ILE A 39 23.21 9.28 2.82
N ARG A 40 22.77 10.53 2.71
CA ARG A 40 23.51 11.71 3.23
C ARG A 40 24.98 11.73 2.79
N GLY A 41 25.26 11.34 1.55
CA GLY A 41 26.60 11.31 0.97
C GLY A 41 27.45 10.10 1.35
N ARG A 42 26.98 9.17 2.17
CA ARG A 42 27.65 7.90 2.46
C ARG A 42 27.09 6.79 1.58
N GLU A 43 27.96 6.03 0.97
CA GLU A 43 27.60 4.88 0.16
C GLU A 43 27.67 3.59 0.99
N GLU A 44 26.65 2.76 0.80
CA GLU A 44 26.54 1.44 1.39
C GLU A 44 26.25 0.43 0.27
N ALA A 45 27.05 -0.60 0.15
CA ALA A 45 26.80 -1.70 -0.78
C ALA A 45 25.61 -2.52 -0.27
N VAL A 46 24.60 -2.70 -1.13
CA VAL A 46 23.41 -3.51 -0.86
C VAL A 46 22.93 -4.15 -2.15
N GLU A 47 22.26 -5.30 -2.05
CA GLU A 47 21.72 -6.05 -3.19
C GLU A 47 20.23 -5.69 -3.45
N ALA A 48 19.55 -5.15 -2.43
CA ALA A 48 18.16 -4.73 -2.53
C ALA A 48 17.88 -3.52 -1.62
N VAL A 49 16.91 -2.70 -2.03
CA VAL A 49 16.42 -1.55 -1.26
C VAL A 49 14.91 -1.61 -1.18
N PHE A 50 14.38 -1.62 0.04
CA PHE A 50 12.93 -1.56 0.31
C PHE A 50 12.56 -0.16 0.79
N LEU A 51 11.72 0.54 0.01
CA LEU A 51 11.21 1.88 0.33
C LEU A 51 9.78 1.76 0.84
N LEU A 52 9.62 1.86 2.15
CA LEU A 52 8.32 1.85 2.80
C LEU A 52 7.90 3.30 3.08
N ARG A 53 6.89 3.77 2.37
CA ARG A 53 6.33 5.12 2.54
C ARG A 53 4.90 5.03 3.06
N PRO A 54 4.47 5.97 3.91
CA PRO A 54 3.06 6.09 4.24
C PRO A 54 2.24 6.28 2.95
N ALA A 55 1.22 5.47 2.77
CA ALA A 55 0.23 5.72 1.73
C ALA A 55 -0.60 6.96 2.08
N VAL A 56 -1.11 7.65 1.07
CA VAL A 56 -2.12 8.70 1.30
C VAL A 56 -3.37 8.01 1.85
N ALA A 57 -3.84 8.46 3.01
CA ALA A 57 -5.06 7.88 3.58
C ALA A 57 -6.24 8.12 2.63
N PRO A 58 -7.08 7.11 2.33
CA PRO A 58 -8.24 7.27 1.44
C PRO A 58 -9.16 8.43 1.84
N ALA A 59 -9.34 8.68 3.13
CA ALA A 59 -10.11 9.81 3.65
C ALA A 59 -9.52 11.20 3.27
N ALA A 60 -8.22 11.28 2.98
CA ALA A 60 -7.60 12.51 2.52
C ALA A 60 -7.88 12.78 1.02
N LEU A 61 -8.19 11.73 0.25
CA LEU A 61 -8.56 11.84 -1.15
C LEU A 61 -10.06 12.14 -1.32
N LEU A 62 -10.90 11.59 -0.46
CA LEU A 62 -12.36 11.71 -0.51
C LEU A 62 -12.88 12.16 0.86
N PRO A 63 -13.11 13.48 1.06
CA PRO A 63 -13.68 13.99 2.30
C PRO A 63 -15.05 13.36 2.59
N GLY A 64 -15.28 12.96 3.84
CA GLY A 64 -16.52 12.31 4.26
C GLY A 64 -16.56 10.79 4.06
N LEU A 65 -15.51 10.19 3.53
CA LEU A 65 -15.41 8.73 3.41
C LEU A 65 -15.36 8.07 4.80
N ALA A 66 -16.25 7.11 5.04
CA ALA A 66 -16.28 6.38 6.31
C ALA A 66 -15.07 5.45 6.43
N MET A 67 -14.41 5.55 7.58
CA MET A 67 -13.21 4.77 7.90
C MET A 67 -13.40 4.04 9.23
N GLU A 68 -12.93 2.81 9.29
CA GLU A 68 -12.86 2.03 10.54
C GLU A 68 -11.47 1.38 10.65
N ASN A 69 -10.80 1.57 11.78
CA ASN A 69 -9.46 1.03 12.05
C ASN A 69 -8.42 1.30 10.92
N GLY A 70 -8.51 2.47 10.28
CA GLY A 70 -7.61 2.86 9.19
C GLY A 70 -8.00 2.32 7.80
N SER A 71 -9.11 1.60 7.69
CA SER A 71 -9.62 1.01 6.46
C SER A 71 -10.93 1.65 6.03
N VAL A 72 -11.20 1.65 4.74
CA VAL A 72 -12.47 2.13 4.17
C VAL A 72 -13.59 1.16 4.53
N THR A 73 -14.66 1.66 5.11
CA THR A 73 -15.84 0.85 5.40
C THR A 73 -16.64 0.63 4.12
N VAL A 74 -16.88 -0.64 3.77
CA VAL A 74 -17.67 -1.03 2.60
C VAL A 74 -18.72 -2.08 2.97
N ASP A 75 -19.76 -2.15 2.18
CA ASP A 75 -20.74 -3.23 2.25
C ASP A 75 -20.31 -4.46 1.43
N ARG A 76 -21.21 -5.46 1.30
CA ARG A 76 -20.94 -6.68 0.52
C ARG A 76 -20.82 -6.44 -1.00
N ALA A 77 -21.31 -5.30 -1.49
CA ALA A 77 -21.19 -4.87 -2.88
C ALA A 77 -19.96 -3.98 -3.10
N MET A 78 -19.09 -3.85 -2.09
CA MET A 78 -17.93 -2.95 -2.07
C MET A 78 -18.32 -1.47 -2.19
N ALA A 79 -19.56 -1.11 -1.90
CA ALA A 79 -20.01 0.27 -1.87
C ALA A 79 -19.61 0.95 -0.56
N THR A 80 -19.15 2.19 -0.65
CA THR A 80 -18.84 3.03 0.51
C THR A 80 -20.09 3.81 0.95
N ASN A 81 -19.96 4.61 2.01
CA ASN A 81 -21.01 5.54 2.42
C ASN A 81 -21.24 6.70 1.45
N LEU A 82 -20.35 6.92 0.48
CA LEU A 82 -20.50 7.97 -0.54
C LEU A 82 -21.15 7.38 -1.81
N PRO A 83 -22.25 7.95 -2.31
CA PRO A 83 -22.94 7.44 -3.49
C PRO A 83 -22.01 7.39 -4.71
N GLY A 84 -22.00 6.28 -5.43
CA GLY A 84 -21.17 6.07 -6.63
C GLY A 84 -19.68 5.82 -6.34
N VAL A 85 -19.28 5.73 -5.08
CA VAL A 85 -17.90 5.44 -4.67
C VAL A 85 -17.81 4.02 -4.13
N PHE A 86 -16.90 3.25 -4.70
CA PHE A 86 -16.62 1.87 -4.33
C PHE A 86 -15.15 1.74 -3.93
N ALA A 87 -14.85 0.83 -3.02
CA ALA A 87 -13.47 0.56 -2.59
C ALA A 87 -13.20 -0.94 -2.54
N ALA A 88 -11.99 -1.34 -2.90
CA ALA A 88 -11.58 -2.74 -2.94
C ALA A 88 -10.08 -2.89 -2.68
N GLY A 89 -9.66 -4.05 -2.21
CA GLY A 89 -8.28 -4.39 -1.95
C GLY A 89 -7.78 -3.95 -0.58
N ASP A 90 -6.51 -3.60 -0.49
CA ASP A 90 -5.86 -3.32 0.80
C ASP A 90 -6.48 -2.13 1.56
N CYS A 91 -7.06 -1.18 0.84
CA CYS A 91 -7.71 -0.03 1.47
C CYS A 91 -8.97 -0.40 2.27
N THR A 92 -9.57 -1.58 2.05
CA THR A 92 -10.72 -2.10 2.81
C THR A 92 -10.32 -2.97 4.01
N GLY A 93 -9.03 -3.08 4.29
CA GLY A 93 -8.48 -3.84 5.41
C GLY A 93 -7.99 -5.23 5.04
N GLY A 94 -7.48 -5.95 6.04
CA GLY A 94 -6.91 -7.29 5.85
C GLY A 94 -7.91 -8.39 5.51
N PRO A 95 -7.42 -9.56 5.05
CA PRO A 95 -6.01 -9.90 4.85
C PRO A 95 -5.42 -9.20 3.60
N TYR A 96 -4.18 -8.74 3.70
CA TYR A 96 -3.47 -8.05 2.60
C TYR A 96 -2.94 -9.09 1.61
N GLN A 97 -3.80 -9.54 0.72
CA GLN A 97 -3.54 -10.63 -0.22
C GLN A 97 -4.05 -10.27 -1.62
N ALA A 98 -3.26 -10.59 -2.65
CA ALA A 98 -3.64 -10.35 -4.03
C ALA A 98 -4.98 -11.02 -4.39
N ALA A 99 -5.23 -12.23 -3.91
CA ALA A 99 -6.49 -12.95 -4.16
C ALA A 99 -7.72 -12.20 -3.60
N LYS A 100 -7.60 -11.59 -2.41
CA LYS A 100 -8.65 -10.72 -1.83
C LYS A 100 -8.87 -9.50 -2.72
N ALA A 101 -7.79 -8.80 -3.08
CA ALA A 101 -7.88 -7.59 -3.90
C ALA A 101 -8.54 -7.86 -5.26
N VAL A 102 -8.22 -8.99 -5.91
CA VAL A 102 -8.84 -9.42 -7.17
C VAL A 102 -10.33 -9.71 -6.98
N GLY A 103 -10.70 -10.46 -5.94
CA GLY A 103 -12.10 -10.81 -5.66
C GLY A 103 -12.95 -9.57 -5.35
N GLU A 104 -12.47 -8.71 -4.48
CA GLU A 104 -13.15 -7.45 -4.15
C GLU A 104 -13.22 -6.50 -5.35
N GLY A 105 -12.15 -6.41 -6.14
CA GLY A 105 -12.10 -5.61 -7.37
C GLY A 105 -13.15 -6.03 -8.39
N LEU A 106 -13.37 -7.34 -8.56
CA LEU A 106 -14.45 -7.86 -9.41
C LEU A 106 -15.82 -7.40 -8.91
N ILE A 107 -16.09 -7.54 -7.61
CA ILE A 107 -17.37 -7.13 -7.01
C ILE A 107 -17.57 -5.62 -7.15
N ALA A 108 -16.55 -4.82 -6.80
CA ALA A 108 -16.60 -3.37 -6.91
C ALA A 108 -16.85 -2.90 -8.35
N GLY A 109 -16.14 -3.48 -9.32
CA GLY A 109 -16.30 -3.13 -10.73
C GLY A 109 -17.71 -3.43 -11.26
N GLN A 110 -18.28 -4.61 -10.93
CA GLN A 110 -19.65 -4.95 -11.30
C GLN A 110 -20.68 -4.05 -10.61
N SER A 111 -20.43 -3.68 -9.37
CA SER A 111 -21.34 -2.79 -8.61
C SER A 111 -21.29 -1.37 -9.15
N ALA A 112 -20.10 -0.86 -9.48
CA ALA A 112 -19.92 0.45 -10.10
C ALA A 112 -20.61 0.53 -11.48
N ALA A 113 -20.47 -0.50 -12.31
CA ALA A 113 -21.15 -0.56 -13.61
C ALA A 113 -22.68 -0.50 -13.44
N ARG A 114 -23.26 -1.32 -12.56
CA ARG A 114 -24.70 -1.30 -12.28
C ARG A 114 -25.16 0.04 -11.73
N TRP A 115 -24.35 0.68 -10.89
CA TRP A 115 -24.69 2.00 -10.36
C TRP A 115 -24.69 3.06 -11.46
N ALA A 116 -23.71 3.05 -12.36
CA ALA A 116 -23.63 3.98 -13.49
C ALA A 116 -24.82 3.82 -14.46
N ASP A 117 -25.24 2.58 -14.73
CA ASP A 117 -26.43 2.31 -15.59
C ASP A 117 -27.74 2.87 -15.01
N GLN A 118 -27.83 2.98 -13.68
CA GLN A 118 -29.00 3.50 -12.97
C GLN A 118 -28.95 5.02 -12.76
N HIS A 119 -27.80 5.65 -12.98
CA HIS A 119 -27.55 7.07 -12.75
C HIS A 119 -26.82 7.70 -13.97
N PRO A 120 -27.48 7.74 -15.15
CA PRO A 120 -26.88 8.22 -16.39
C PRO A 120 -26.54 9.71 -16.37
#